data_bf31ed943fe65d2985ca395361534e36
#
_entry.id   bf31ed943fe65d2985ca395361534e36
#
_cell.length_a   1.000
_cell.length_b   1.000
_cell.length_c   1.000
_cell.angle_alpha   90.00
_cell.angle_beta   90.00
_cell.angle_gamma   90.00
#
_symmetry.space_group_name_H-M   'P 1'
#
loop_
_entity.id
_entity.type
_entity.pdbx_description
1 polymer ?
#
loop_
_entity_poly.entity_id
_entity_poly.type
_entity_poly.pdbx_seq_one_letter_code
_entity_poly.pdbx_strand_id
1 'polypeptide(L)'
;MRATWDIFCRVIDNFGDIGVTWRLARQLSQEHHFSVRLWVDDLQTFQRICPAVAPQAHWQTIEGVQIARWCDECVVTADLVSADVVIEAFACQLPESYIDLMRSKQKVLWLNLEYLTAEPWAAQCHALPSLQAGGLQKYFFFPGFTEQTGGLLRETPLLDQRDTFQHTEQRAQFLAKLGVQVEANERLISLFSYVNPGLLSWFEALSRDTKINHLLVLQGPALALLAQYFQLPELRAKQLYQRGNLKVQVLPYIQQQDFDRLLWSCDFNCVRGEDSFVRAQWAAKPFLWQIYPQQDNVHLDKLAAFLSIYNNDLSLEIKVALDDLWLAWNTAGDVGSAWLSLMEHEDSLQQHALEWCAQQRKLPDLVTKLACFYQNWL
;
A
#
# COMPACT_ATOMS: atom_id res chain seq x y z
N MET A 1 -29.20 14.33 -7.48
CA MET A 1 -28.85 12.99 -6.94
C MET A 1 -27.34 12.94 -6.74
N ARG A 2 -26.84 12.17 -5.78
CA ARG A 2 -25.40 11.94 -5.64
C ARG A 2 -24.95 11.02 -6.76
N ALA A 3 -23.79 11.30 -7.38
CA ALA A 3 -23.22 10.41 -8.38
C ALA A 3 -22.89 9.03 -7.76
N THR A 4 -23.15 7.98 -8.54
CA THR A 4 -22.92 6.59 -8.14
C THR A 4 -21.61 6.10 -8.74
N TRP A 5 -20.80 5.42 -7.92
CA TRP A 5 -19.48 4.91 -8.29
C TRP A 5 -19.42 3.42 -7.98
N ASP A 6 -19.09 2.62 -8.98
CA ASP A 6 -18.80 1.20 -8.81
C ASP A 6 -17.30 0.94 -8.95
N ILE A 7 -16.73 0.25 -7.99
CA ILE A 7 -15.33 -0.15 -8.00
C ILE A 7 -15.29 -1.66 -8.00
N PHE A 8 -14.70 -2.25 -9.03
CA PHE A 8 -14.48 -3.68 -9.14
C PHE A 8 -13.06 -4.02 -8.76
N CYS A 9 -12.91 -4.95 -7.83
CA CYS A 9 -11.63 -5.43 -7.32
C CYS A 9 -11.58 -6.95 -7.38
N ARG A 10 -10.59 -7.47 -8.09
CA ARG A 10 -10.16 -8.87 -8.02
C ARG A 10 -8.94 -8.96 -7.12
N VAL A 11 -8.98 -9.81 -6.10
CA VAL A 11 -7.90 -9.93 -5.12
C VAL A 11 -6.85 -10.89 -5.67
N ILE A 12 -5.71 -10.37 -6.11
CA ILE A 12 -4.56 -11.13 -6.64
C ILE A 12 -3.39 -11.07 -5.67
N ASP A 13 -2.96 -9.87 -5.25
CA ASP A 13 -1.90 -9.67 -4.26
C ASP A 13 -2.47 -9.59 -2.84
N ASN A 14 -3.05 -10.70 -2.35
CA ASN A 14 -3.57 -10.82 -0.99
C ASN A 14 -4.29 -9.54 -0.49
N PHE A 15 -3.56 -8.69 0.26
CA PHE A 15 -4.11 -7.47 0.87
C PHE A 15 -3.87 -6.20 0.04
N GLY A 16 -3.02 -6.25 -0.99
CA GLY A 16 -2.65 -5.09 -1.79
C GLY A 16 -3.85 -4.49 -2.51
N ASP A 17 -4.46 -5.28 -3.40
CA ASP A 17 -5.55 -4.81 -4.26
C ASP A 17 -6.77 -4.36 -3.46
N ILE A 18 -7.21 -5.19 -2.52
CA ILE A 18 -8.34 -4.85 -1.67
C ILE A 18 -8.02 -3.72 -0.68
N GLY A 19 -6.77 -3.60 -0.23
CA GLY A 19 -6.31 -2.51 0.64
C GLY A 19 -6.45 -1.15 -0.04
N VAL A 20 -5.96 -1.02 -1.27
CA VAL A 20 -6.06 0.19 -2.09
C VAL A 20 -7.52 0.52 -2.41
N THR A 21 -8.28 -0.45 -2.92
CA THR A 21 -9.67 -0.23 -3.35
C THR A 21 -10.60 0.08 -2.19
N TRP A 22 -10.37 -0.49 -1.00
CA TRP A 22 -11.12 -0.17 0.20
C TRP A 22 -10.86 1.25 0.68
N ARG A 23 -9.60 1.70 0.73
CA ARG A 23 -9.28 3.10 1.05
C ARG A 23 -9.90 4.06 0.04
N LEU A 24 -9.77 3.76 -1.24
CA LEU A 24 -10.36 4.54 -2.33
C LEU A 24 -11.89 4.68 -2.16
N ALA A 25 -12.58 3.55 -1.93
CA ALA A 25 -14.04 3.53 -1.77
C ALA A 25 -14.50 4.36 -0.57
N ARG A 26 -13.80 4.24 0.56
CA ARG A 26 -14.10 5.02 1.76
C ARG A 26 -13.89 6.51 1.55
N GLN A 27 -12.76 6.90 0.95
CA GLN A 27 -12.44 8.30 0.72
C GLN A 27 -13.44 8.95 -0.26
N LEU A 28 -13.81 8.28 -1.35
CA LEU A 28 -14.87 8.72 -2.26
C LEU A 28 -16.21 8.91 -1.55
N SER A 29 -16.57 8.00 -0.66
CA SER A 29 -17.83 8.07 0.09
C SER A 29 -17.82 9.14 1.18
N GLN A 30 -16.76 9.23 1.98
CA GLN A 30 -16.70 10.06 3.18
C GLN A 30 -16.32 11.50 2.89
N GLU A 31 -15.34 11.72 1.97
CA GLU A 31 -14.82 13.06 1.68
C GLU A 31 -15.53 13.73 0.48
N HIS A 32 -15.86 12.94 -0.55
CA HIS A 32 -16.54 13.47 -1.75
C HIS A 32 -18.04 13.20 -1.78
N HIS A 33 -18.57 12.49 -0.79
CA HIS A 33 -19.99 12.21 -0.62
C HIS A 33 -20.66 11.49 -1.82
N PHE A 34 -19.90 10.72 -2.57
CA PHE A 34 -20.45 9.86 -3.62
C PHE A 34 -21.13 8.62 -3.03
N SER A 35 -22.07 8.04 -3.77
CA SER A 35 -22.66 6.75 -3.45
C SER A 35 -21.77 5.67 -4.04
N VAL A 36 -21.04 4.92 -3.19
CA VAL A 36 -20.02 3.97 -3.64
C VAL A 36 -20.45 2.54 -3.39
N ARG A 37 -20.30 1.68 -4.43
CA ARG A 37 -20.38 0.23 -4.34
C ARG A 37 -19.02 -0.37 -4.66
N LEU A 38 -18.53 -1.19 -3.73
CA LEU A 38 -17.27 -1.93 -3.90
C LEU A 38 -17.59 -3.40 -4.15
N TRP A 39 -17.24 -3.89 -5.33
CA TRP A 39 -17.43 -5.25 -5.78
C TRP A 39 -16.14 -6.05 -5.57
N VAL A 40 -16.20 -7.09 -4.74
CA VAL A 40 -15.01 -7.87 -4.33
C VAL A 40 -15.29 -9.36 -4.53
N ASP A 41 -14.35 -10.07 -5.16
CA ASP A 41 -14.44 -11.52 -5.40
C ASP A 41 -14.06 -12.33 -4.14
N ASP A 42 -13.07 -11.89 -3.36
CA ASP A 42 -12.62 -12.57 -2.13
C ASP A 42 -12.93 -11.76 -0.86
N LEU A 43 -14.14 -11.93 -0.33
CA LEU A 43 -14.56 -11.32 0.94
C LEU A 43 -13.87 -11.93 2.16
N GLN A 44 -13.27 -13.13 2.07
CA GLN A 44 -12.53 -13.73 3.19
C GLN A 44 -11.21 -13.00 3.42
N THR A 45 -10.50 -12.70 2.36
CA THR A 45 -9.29 -11.88 2.42
C THR A 45 -9.64 -10.46 2.87
N PHE A 46 -10.74 -9.89 2.36
CA PHE A 46 -11.18 -8.56 2.80
C PHE A 46 -11.50 -8.51 4.31
N GLN A 47 -12.17 -9.52 4.87
CA GLN A 47 -12.46 -9.60 6.31
C GLN A 47 -11.19 -9.50 7.16
N ARG A 48 -10.05 -9.99 6.70
CA ARG A 48 -8.80 -9.94 7.46
C ARG A 48 -8.32 -8.51 7.70
N ILE A 49 -8.53 -7.59 6.75
CA ILE A 49 -8.16 -6.18 6.90
C ILE A 49 -9.29 -5.31 7.42
N CYS A 50 -10.54 -5.75 7.26
CA CYS A 50 -11.75 -5.10 7.75
C CYS A 50 -12.65 -6.13 8.46
N PRO A 51 -12.49 -6.38 9.76
CA PRO A 51 -13.22 -7.43 10.49
C PRO A 51 -14.74 -7.28 10.49
N ALA A 52 -15.26 -6.09 10.17
CA ALA A 52 -16.70 -5.84 10.04
C ALA A 52 -17.32 -6.54 8.81
N VAL A 53 -16.50 -6.97 7.84
CA VAL A 53 -16.95 -7.65 6.62
C VAL A 53 -17.46 -9.05 6.98
N ALA A 54 -18.68 -9.34 6.55
CA ALA A 54 -19.28 -10.68 6.61
C ALA A 54 -19.06 -11.41 5.28
N PRO A 55 -18.18 -12.42 5.19
CA PRO A 55 -17.81 -13.05 3.91
C PRO A 55 -18.95 -13.79 3.21
N GLN A 56 -20.00 -14.15 3.96
CA GLN A 56 -21.16 -14.87 3.44
C GLN A 56 -22.27 -13.94 2.93
N ALA A 57 -22.17 -12.63 3.21
CA ALA A 57 -23.16 -11.67 2.78
C ALA A 57 -22.99 -11.34 1.27
N HIS A 58 -24.07 -11.41 0.50
CA HIS A 58 -24.06 -10.94 -0.88
C HIS A 58 -23.97 -9.42 -0.97
N TRP A 59 -24.62 -8.71 -0.04
CA TRP A 59 -24.64 -7.27 0.11
C TRP A 59 -24.50 -6.88 1.57
N GLN A 60 -23.72 -5.86 1.83
CA GLN A 60 -23.55 -5.29 3.16
C GLN A 60 -23.11 -3.83 3.03
N THR A 61 -23.32 -3.02 4.06
CA THR A 61 -22.86 -1.62 4.10
C THR A 61 -21.94 -1.44 5.28
N ILE A 62 -20.71 -0.97 5.01
CA ILE A 62 -19.69 -0.70 6.04
C ILE A 62 -19.10 0.67 5.76
N GLU A 63 -19.04 1.52 6.79
CA GLU A 63 -18.49 2.89 6.71
C GLU A 63 -19.07 3.74 5.55
N GLY A 64 -20.34 3.52 5.20
CA GLY A 64 -21.02 4.24 4.12
C GLY A 64 -20.79 3.69 2.70
N VAL A 65 -19.98 2.66 2.57
CA VAL A 65 -19.74 1.96 1.31
C VAL A 65 -20.60 0.70 1.24
N GLN A 66 -21.34 0.52 0.14
CA GLN A 66 -22.00 -0.74 -0.17
C GLN A 66 -20.96 -1.72 -0.69
N ILE A 67 -20.87 -2.90 -0.08
CA ILE A 67 -19.96 -3.96 -0.49
C ILE A 67 -20.79 -5.09 -1.08
N ALA A 68 -20.40 -5.54 -2.28
CA ALA A 68 -21.03 -6.63 -3.00
C ALA A 68 -20.00 -7.72 -3.29
N ARG A 69 -20.40 -8.98 -3.08
CA ARG A 69 -19.64 -10.09 -3.62
C ARG A 69 -19.92 -10.23 -5.12
N TRP A 70 -18.87 -10.33 -5.93
CA TRP A 70 -19.03 -10.61 -7.35
C TRP A 70 -18.24 -11.85 -7.80
N CYS A 71 -18.71 -12.44 -8.86
CA CYS A 71 -18.06 -13.48 -9.63
C CYS A 71 -18.40 -13.25 -11.11
N ASP A 72 -17.68 -13.90 -12.01
CA ASP A 72 -17.84 -13.65 -13.45
C ASP A 72 -19.28 -13.94 -13.94
N GLU A 73 -20.06 -14.75 -13.21
CA GLU A 73 -21.42 -15.20 -13.61
C GLU A 73 -22.55 -14.50 -12.83
N CYS A 74 -22.29 -13.74 -11.76
CA CYS A 74 -23.28 -13.41 -10.73
C CYS A 74 -23.57 -11.91 -10.50
N VAL A 75 -23.16 -11.00 -11.38
CA VAL A 75 -23.14 -9.57 -11.07
C VAL A 75 -24.48 -8.88 -11.26
N VAL A 76 -25.30 -9.27 -12.22
CA VAL A 76 -26.50 -8.51 -12.60
C VAL A 76 -27.76 -9.16 -12.05
N THR A 77 -28.40 -8.46 -11.08
CA THR A 77 -29.81 -8.70 -10.72
C THR A 77 -30.72 -7.81 -11.58
N ALA A 78 -31.99 -8.19 -11.72
CA ALA A 78 -32.94 -7.47 -12.56
C ALA A 78 -33.12 -5.97 -12.22
N ASP A 79 -32.83 -5.61 -10.96
CA ASP A 79 -32.98 -4.24 -10.44
C ASP A 79 -31.66 -3.45 -10.42
N LEU A 80 -30.54 -4.05 -10.88
CA LEU A 80 -29.25 -3.35 -10.85
C LEU A 80 -29.16 -2.33 -11.99
N VAL A 81 -28.82 -1.11 -11.63
CA VAL A 81 -28.54 -0.02 -12.58
C VAL A 81 -27.04 0.26 -12.57
N SER A 82 -26.45 0.45 -13.77
CA SER A 82 -25.05 0.86 -13.90
C SER A 82 -24.78 2.16 -13.17
N ALA A 83 -23.61 2.25 -12.55
CA ALA A 83 -23.14 3.49 -11.91
C ALA A 83 -22.86 4.60 -12.94
N ASP A 84 -22.70 5.85 -12.47
CA ASP A 84 -22.27 6.98 -13.29
C ASP A 84 -20.77 6.88 -13.62
N VAL A 85 -20.00 6.35 -12.68
CA VAL A 85 -18.59 6.05 -12.83
C VAL A 85 -18.33 4.57 -12.48
N VAL A 86 -17.61 3.89 -13.33
CA VAL A 86 -17.21 2.49 -13.14
C VAL A 86 -15.68 2.42 -13.14
N ILE A 87 -15.11 1.97 -12.04
CA ILE A 87 -13.68 1.73 -11.90
C ILE A 87 -13.41 0.22 -11.99
N GLU A 88 -12.65 -0.15 -12.99
CA GLU A 88 -12.00 -1.45 -13.12
C GLU A 88 -10.62 -1.34 -12.46
N ALA A 89 -10.47 -1.87 -11.24
CA ALA A 89 -9.21 -1.76 -10.54
C ALA A 89 -8.22 -2.84 -11.03
N PHE A 90 -7.01 -2.40 -11.39
CA PHE A 90 -5.90 -3.27 -11.74
C PHE A 90 -6.22 -4.23 -12.90
N ALA A 91 -6.96 -3.73 -13.89
CA ALA A 91 -7.40 -4.49 -15.06
C ALA A 91 -8.13 -5.82 -14.72
N CYS A 92 -8.96 -5.80 -13.68
CA CYS A 92 -9.65 -7.00 -13.17
C CYS A 92 -10.66 -7.63 -14.12
N GLN A 93 -10.91 -7.01 -15.26
CA GLN A 93 -11.88 -7.41 -16.31
C GLN A 93 -13.31 -7.50 -15.79
N LEU A 94 -14.12 -6.53 -16.17
CA LEU A 94 -15.54 -6.51 -15.80
C LEU A 94 -16.31 -7.70 -16.43
N PRO A 95 -17.31 -8.25 -15.74
CA PRO A 95 -18.23 -9.21 -16.32
C PRO A 95 -18.96 -8.62 -17.52
N GLU A 96 -19.13 -9.41 -18.61
CA GLU A 96 -19.82 -8.95 -19.82
C GLU A 96 -21.25 -8.49 -19.54
N SER A 97 -21.94 -9.14 -18.60
CA SER A 97 -23.28 -8.73 -18.16
C SER A 97 -23.31 -7.31 -17.57
N TYR A 98 -22.24 -6.90 -16.88
CA TYR A 98 -22.14 -5.52 -16.36
C TYR A 98 -21.77 -4.53 -17.46
N ILE A 99 -20.95 -4.94 -18.44
CA ILE A 99 -20.63 -4.12 -19.61
C ILE A 99 -21.90 -3.88 -20.45
N ASP A 100 -22.76 -4.88 -20.60
CA ASP A 100 -24.07 -4.73 -21.27
C ASP A 100 -24.98 -3.73 -20.52
N LEU A 101 -24.95 -3.78 -19.18
CA LEU A 101 -25.67 -2.80 -18.37
C LEU A 101 -25.14 -1.38 -18.59
N MET A 102 -23.81 -1.22 -18.71
CA MET A 102 -23.19 0.07 -19.04
C MET A 102 -23.60 0.56 -20.44
N ARG A 103 -23.67 -0.33 -21.42
CA ARG A 103 -24.14 0.00 -22.80
C ARG A 103 -25.57 0.50 -22.83
N SER A 104 -26.42 0.02 -21.91
CA SER A 104 -27.82 0.45 -21.82
C SER A 104 -28.00 1.86 -21.25
N LYS A 105 -26.98 2.41 -20.59
CA LYS A 105 -26.98 3.73 -19.99
C LYS A 105 -26.41 4.78 -20.97
N GLN A 106 -27.05 5.94 -21.06
CA GLN A 106 -26.67 6.99 -22.01
C GLN A 106 -25.22 7.50 -21.82
N LYS A 107 -24.74 7.56 -20.56
CA LYS A 107 -23.44 8.14 -20.22
C LYS A 107 -22.86 7.44 -19.01
N VAL A 108 -21.71 6.81 -19.16
CA VAL A 108 -20.94 6.12 -18.10
C VAL A 108 -19.49 6.47 -18.27
N LEU A 109 -18.84 6.98 -17.23
CA LEU A 109 -17.39 7.11 -17.20
C LEU A 109 -16.79 5.78 -16.78
N TRP A 110 -16.07 5.11 -17.69
CA TRP A 110 -15.35 3.88 -17.41
C TRP A 110 -13.86 4.16 -17.24
N LEU A 111 -13.33 3.86 -16.07
CA LEU A 111 -11.92 4.04 -15.70
C LEU A 111 -11.27 2.69 -15.46
N ASN A 112 -10.09 2.47 -16.02
CA ASN A 112 -9.17 1.44 -15.57
C ASN A 112 -8.17 2.11 -14.63
N LEU A 113 -8.29 1.83 -13.32
CA LEU A 113 -7.31 2.27 -12.32
C LEU A 113 -6.14 1.31 -12.36
N GLU A 114 -5.02 1.78 -12.87
CA GLU A 114 -3.79 1.03 -13.00
C GLU A 114 -3.01 0.94 -11.68
N TYR A 115 -2.02 0.06 -11.63
CA TYR A 115 -1.06 0.01 -10.53
C TYR A 115 -0.21 1.28 -10.48
N LEU A 116 0.17 1.67 -9.26
CA LEU A 116 1.09 2.78 -9.01
C LEU A 116 2.41 2.58 -9.76
N THR A 117 2.86 3.61 -10.49
CA THR A 117 4.16 3.59 -11.14
C THR A 117 4.80 4.97 -11.16
N ALA A 118 6.14 4.99 -11.16
CA ALA A 118 6.97 6.17 -11.39
C ALA A 118 7.55 6.20 -12.82
N GLU A 119 7.23 5.22 -13.64
CA GLU A 119 7.76 5.13 -15.01
C GLU A 119 7.26 6.30 -15.88
N PRO A 120 8.13 6.97 -16.63
CA PRO A 120 7.78 8.19 -17.38
C PRO A 120 6.67 8.01 -18.41
N TRP A 121 6.52 6.81 -18.98
CA TRP A 121 5.46 6.53 -19.96
C TRP A 121 4.05 6.62 -19.36
N ALA A 122 3.90 6.39 -18.05
CA ALA A 122 2.61 6.46 -17.38
C ALA A 122 1.99 7.87 -17.46
N ALA A 123 2.82 8.91 -17.37
CA ALA A 123 2.37 10.30 -17.53
C ALA A 123 1.82 10.56 -18.95
N GLN A 124 2.40 9.91 -19.97
CA GLN A 124 1.93 10.04 -21.36
C GLN A 124 0.64 9.27 -21.63
N CYS A 125 0.41 8.18 -20.90
CA CYS A 125 -0.77 7.33 -21.06
C CYS A 125 -1.91 7.70 -20.08
N HIS A 126 -1.65 8.54 -19.10
CA HIS A 126 -2.63 8.92 -18.07
C HIS A 126 -3.81 9.66 -18.70
N ALA A 127 -5.01 9.24 -18.30
CA ALA A 127 -6.29 9.78 -18.77
C ALA A 127 -6.53 9.66 -20.28
N LEU A 128 -5.76 8.84 -21.01
CA LEU A 128 -6.04 8.60 -22.41
C LEU A 128 -7.24 7.66 -22.61
N PRO A 129 -8.10 7.97 -23.58
CA PRO A 129 -9.24 7.14 -23.90
C PRO A 129 -8.85 5.93 -24.74
N SER A 130 -9.55 4.82 -24.52
CA SER A 130 -9.49 3.60 -25.31
C SER A 130 -10.91 3.21 -25.72
N LEU A 131 -11.16 3.16 -27.02
CA LEU A 131 -12.47 2.76 -27.54
C LEU A 131 -12.68 1.26 -27.30
N GLN A 132 -13.82 0.93 -26.72
CA GLN A 132 -14.22 -0.42 -26.42
C GLN A 132 -15.35 -0.87 -27.37
N ALA A 133 -15.58 -2.18 -27.46
CA ALA A 133 -16.69 -2.73 -28.23
C ALA A 133 -18.04 -2.14 -27.76
N GLY A 134 -18.95 -1.89 -28.72
CA GLY A 134 -20.27 -1.31 -28.42
C GLY A 134 -20.26 0.19 -28.12
N GLY A 135 -19.19 0.91 -28.47
CA GLY A 135 -19.13 2.37 -28.39
C GLY A 135 -18.79 2.93 -27.02
N LEU A 136 -18.54 2.09 -26.04
CA LEU A 136 -18.02 2.52 -24.73
C LEU A 136 -16.60 3.02 -24.84
N GLN A 137 -16.25 3.97 -23.97
CA GLN A 137 -14.91 4.54 -23.89
C GLN A 137 -14.36 4.32 -22.49
N LYS A 138 -13.17 3.65 -22.42
CA LYS A 138 -12.45 3.41 -21.16
C LYS A 138 -11.23 4.33 -21.10
N TYR A 139 -10.99 4.93 -19.94
CA TYR A 139 -9.83 5.79 -19.71
C TYR A 139 -8.86 5.10 -18.77
N PHE A 140 -7.56 5.16 -19.06
CA PHE A 140 -6.52 4.63 -18.18
C PHE A 140 -6.10 5.67 -17.16
N PHE A 141 -6.20 5.34 -15.90
CA PHE A 141 -5.88 6.24 -14.80
C PHE A 141 -4.71 5.67 -13.99
N PHE A 142 -3.54 6.29 -14.12
CA PHE A 142 -2.31 5.84 -13.49
C PHE A 142 -2.04 6.63 -12.21
N PRO A 143 -2.12 6.00 -11.00
CA PRO A 143 -1.54 6.58 -9.80
C PRO A 143 -0.04 6.83 -9.99
N GLY A 144 0.51 7.88 -9.38
CA GLY A 144 1.91 8.23 -9.55
C GLY A 144 2.32 9.45 -8.76
N PHE A 145 3.55 9.89 -8.96
CA PHE A 145 4.27 10.81 -8.10
C PHE A 145 4.40 12.22 -8.67
N THR A 146 3.76 12.51 -9.81
CA THR A 146 3.89 13.78 -10.53
C THR A 146 2.53 14.44 -10.76
N GLU A 147 2.53 15.72 -11.14
CA GLU A 147 1.31 16.43 -11.52
C GLU A 147 0.59 15.79 -12.72
N GLN A 148 1.33 15.11 -13.59
CA GLN A 148 0.86 14.49 -14.83
C GLN A 148 0.25 13.09 -14.63
N THR A 149 0.26 12.57 -13.40
CA THR A 149 -0.31 11.27 -13.03
C THR A 149 -1.43 11.43 -11.99
N GLY A 150 -2.09 10.35 -11.61
CA GLY A 150 -3.25 10.35 -10.73
C GLY A 150 -2.97 10.72 -9.25
N GLY A 151 -1.70 10.91 -8.86
CA GLY A 151 -1.36 11.15 -7.45
C GLY A 151 -1.40 9.90 -6.59
N LEU A 152 -1.20 10.06 -5.29
CA LEU A 152 -1.20 8.98 -4.29
C LEU A 152 -2.47 9.01 -3.44
N LEU A 153 -2.93 7.85 -3.00
CA LEU A 153 -4.00 7.75 -2.01
C LEU A 153 -3.58 8.42 -0.69
N ARG A 154 -4.39 9.40 -0.27
CA ARG A 154 -4.17 10.14 0.98
C ARG A 154 -5.48 10.74 1.46
N GLU A 155 -6.02 10.21 2.53
CA GLU A 155 -7.17 10.79 3.21
C GLU A 155 -6.83 12.18 3.76
N THR A 156 -7.77 13.11 3.67
CA THR A 156 -7.57 14.51 4.11
C THR A 156 -7.00 14.64 5.54
N PRO A 157 -7.49 13.88 6.56
CA PRO A 157 -6.99 14.04 7.93
C PRO A 157 -5.70 13.25 8.23
N LEU A 158 -5.18 12.46 7.28
CA LEU A 158 -4.11 11.49 7.53
C LEU A 158 -2.86 12.09 8.17
N LEU A 159 -2.35 13.19 7.58
CA LEU A 159 -1.09 13.79 8.03
C LEU A 159 -1.25 14.49 9.37
N ASP A 160 -2.36 15.16 9.62
CA ASP A 160 -2.65 15.78 10.91
C ASP A 160 -2.85 14.73 12.01
N GLN A 161 -3.46 13.60 11.68
CA GLN A 161 -3.56 12.46 12.59
C GLN A 161 -2.20 11.86 12.92
N ARG A 162 -1.31 11.71 11.92
CA ARG A 162 0.07 11.26 12.12
C ARG A 162 0.81 12.20 13.07
N ASP A 163 0.78 13.49 12.78
CA ASP A 163 1.53 14.47 13.55
C ASP A 163 1.02 14.53 15.01
N THR A 164 -0.30 14.50 15.21
CA THR A 164 -0.89 14.40 16.56
C THR A 164 -0.47 13.13 17.27
N PHE A 165 -0.48 11.98 16.58
CA PHE A 165 -0.12 10.69 17.14
C PHE A 165 1.35 10.63 17.58
N GLN A 166 2.27 11.20 16.79
CA GLN A 166 3.71 11.21 17.08
C GLN A 166 4.08 12.14 18.25
N HIS A 167 3.35 13.23 18.43
CA HIS A 167 3.63 14.24 19.46
C HIS A 167 2.88 14.02 20.78
N THR A 168 2.18 12.91 20.94
CA THR A 168 1.37 12.62 22.11
C THR A 168 1.73 11.27 22.73
N GLU A 169 1.13 10.96 23.89
CA GLU A 169 1.24 9.64 24.51
C GLU A 169 0.58 8.52 23.69
N GLN A 170 -0.13 8.85 22.61
CA GLN A 170 -0.86 7.89 21.78
C GLN A 170 0.06 6.81 21.18
N ARG A 171 1.29 7.19 20.78
CA ARG A 171 2.29 6.22 20.30
C ARG A 171 2.61 5.17 21.36
N ALA A 172 2.91 5.61 22.58
CA ALA A 172 3.23 4.68 23.68
C ALA A 172 2.04 3.78 24.03
N GLN A 173 0.83 4.34 24.09
CA GLN A 173 -0.41 3.59 24.35
C GLN A 173 -0.69 2.57 23.24
N PHE A 174 -0.49 2.94 21.98
CA PHE A 174 -0.67 2.04 20.84
C PHE A 174 0.32 0.86 20.88
N LEU A 175 1.61 1.14 21.11
CA LEU A 175 2.63 0.09 21.23
C LEU A 175 2.35 -0.83 22.42
N ALA A 176 1.95 -0.27 23.56
CA ALA A 176 1.57 -1.06 24.73
C ALA A 176 0.35 -1.97 24.45
N LYS A 177 -0.66 -1.50 23.68
CA LYS A 177 -1.81 -2.32 23.25
C LYS A 177 -1.36 -3.51 22.38
N LEU A 178 -0.29 -3.35 21.59
CA LEU A 178 0.31 -4.43 20.81
C LEU A 178 1.22 -5.35 21.66
N GLY A 179 1.46 -5.01 22.91
CA GLY A 179 2.35 -5.69 23.82
C GLY A 179 3.84 -5.33 23.58
N VAL A 180 4.10 -4.22 22.87
CA VAL A 180 5.45 -3.76 22.56
C VAL A 180 5.92 -2.80 23.65
N GLN A 181 7.05 -3.13 24.27
CA GLN A 181 7.78 -2.25 25.17
C GLN A 181 9.04 -1.79 24.47
N VAL A 182 9.26 -0.49 24.43
CA VAL A 182 10.41 0.15 23.78
C VAL A 182 11.32 0.74 24.83
N GLU A 183 12.59 0.39 24.80
CA GLU A 183 13.62 0.95 25.66
C GLU A 183 14.24 2.19 25.00
N ALA A 184 14.86 3.05 25.81
CA ALA A 184 15.66 4.15 25.27
C ALA A 184 16.81 3.60 24.42
N ASN A 185 17.05 4.19 23.26
CA ASN A 185 18.08 3.80 22.29
C ASN A 185 17.78 2.54 21.44
N GLU A 186 16.57 2.03 21.44
CA GLU A 186 16.15 1.03 20.46
C GLU A 186 15.75 1.69 19.12
N ARG A 187 16.18 1.11 18.02
CA ARG A 187 15.64 1.39 16.68
C ARG A 187 14.47 0.46 16.44
N LEU A 188 13.29 1.02 16.32
CA LEU A 188 12.06 0.26 16.06
C LEU A 188 11.86 0.11 14.55
N ILE A 189 11.78 -1.13 14.06
CA ILE A 189 11.67 -1.43 12.63
C ILE A 189 10.42 -2.26 12.38
N SER A 190 9.53 -1.83 11.47
CA SER A 190 8.43 -2.69 11.00
C SER A 190 8.90 -3.60 9.87
N LEU A 191 8.50 -4.88 9.91
CA LEU A 191 8.77 -5.83 8.82
C LEU A 191 7.49 -6.44 8.28
N PHE A 192 7.18 -6.06 7.05
CA PHE A 192 6.13 -6.65 6.22
C PHE A 192 6.71 -6.91 4.83
N SER A 193 7.08 -8.16 4.53
CA SER A 193 7.80 -8.53 3.30
C SER A 193 7.26 -9.82 2.68
N TYR A 194 7.53 -10.02 1.39
CA TYR A 194 7.45 -11.32 0.74
C TYR A 194 8.63 -12.20 1.16
N VAL A 195 8.68 -13.42 0.65
CA VAL A 195 9.85 -14.29 0.87
C VAL A 195 11.08 -13.66 0.22
N ASN A 196 12.14 -13.52 1.02
CA ASN A 196 13.42 -13.00 0.54
C ASN A 196 14.57 -13.65 1.32
N PRO A 197 15.34 -14.59 0.73
CA PRO A 197 16.47 -15.23 1.39
C PRO A 197 17.55 -14.26 1.88
N GLY A 198 17.70 -13.08 1.25
CA GLY A 198 18.63 -12.04 1.68
C GLY A 198 18.36 -11.50 3.08
N LEU A 199 17.16 -11.73 3.64
CA LEU A 199 16.82 -11.34 5.01
C LEU A 199 17.71 -12.05 6.06
N LEU A 200 18.26 -13.22 5.77
CA LEU A 200 19.14 -13.91 6.73
C LEU A 200 20.43 -13.12 6.99
N SER A 201 21.04 -12.55 5.95
CA SER A 201 22.22 -11.68 6.12
C SER A 201 21.85 -10.38 6.87
N TRP A 202 20.66 -9.84 6.64
CA TRP A 202 20.17 -8.67 7.34
C TRP A 202 19.91 -8.93 8.83
N PHE A 203 19.29 -10.06 9.19
CA PHE A 203 19.08 -10.43 10.60
C PHE A 203 20.42 -10.59 11.34
N GLU A 204 21.43 -11.15 10.68
CA GLU A 204 22.77 -11.26 11.25
C GLU A 204 23.44 -9.89 11.42
N ALA A 205 23.30 -8.98 10.43
CA ALA A 205 23.77 -7.60 10.55
C ALA A 205 23.09 -6.87 11.71
N LEU A 206 21.75 -6.94 11.82
CA LEU A 206 21.01 -6.34 12.94
C LEU A 206 21.41 -6.91 14.31
N SER A 207 21.74 -8.21 14.38
CA SER A 207 22.16 -8.83 15.63
C SER A 207 23.54 -8.37 16.12
N ARG A 208 24.39 -7.92 15.20
CA ARG A 208 25.77 -7.45 15.46
C ARG A 208 25.88 -5.92 15.48
N ASP A 209 24.80 -5.21 15.19
CA ASP A 209 24.76 -3.74 15.20
C ASP A 209 25.15 -3.21 16.60
N THR A 210 25.60 -1.97 16.66
CA THR A 210 25.85 -1.25 17.92
C THR A 210 24.57 -0.79 18.61
N LYS A 211 23.50 -0.54 17.84
CA LYS A 211 22.17 -0.21 18.33
C LYS A 211 21.32 -1.47 18.51
N ILE A 212 20.43 -1.46 19.49
CA ILE A 212 19.41 -2.49 19.62
C ILE A 212 18.36 -2.25 18.52
N ASN A 213 18.18 -3.24 17.65
CA ASN A 213 17.18 -3.23 16.59
C ASN A 213 15.98 -4.07 17.03
N HIS A 214 14.85 -3.42 17.27
CA HIS A 214 13.60 -4.08 17.67
C HIS A 214 12.69 -4.22 16.46
N LEU A 215 12.67 -5.44 15.92
CA LEU A 215 11.92 -5.77 14.71
C LEU A 215 10.49 -6.18 15.06
N LEU A 216 9.52 -5.40 14.63
CA LEU A 216 8.09 -5.66 14.74
C LEU A 216 7.61 -6.37 13.47
N VAL A 217 7.31 -7.67 13.58
CA VAL A 217 7.03 -8.52 12.43
C VAL A 217 5.54 -8.78 12.30
N LEU A 218 4.98 -8.43 11.15
CA LEU A 218 3.61 -8.77 10.83
C LEU A 218 3.49 -10.23 10.38
N GLN A 219 2.27 -10.76 10.47
CA GLN A 219 1.96 -12.09 9.97
C GLN A 219 2.26 -12.17 8.46
N GLY A 220 3.11 -13.11 8.08
CA GLY A 220 3.52 -13.25 6.69
C GLY A 220 4.73 -14.18 6.49
N PRO A 221 5.21 -14.29 5.25
CA PRO A 221 6.26 -15.25 4.87
C PRO A 221 7.61 -15.07 5.58
N ALA A 222 7.95 -13.85 6.02
CA ALA A 222 9.20 -13.56 6.73
C ALA A 222 9.32 -14.33 8.06
N LEU A 223 8.20 -14.76 8.68
CA LEU A 223 8.23 -15.53 9.92
C LEU A 223 8.96 -16.87 9.79
N ALA A 224 8.86 -17.53 8.64
CA ALA A 224 9.56 -18.80 8.40
C ALA A 224 11.09 -18.60 8.40
N LEU A 225 11.59 -17.53 7.78
CA LEU A 225 13.02 -17.19 7.75
C LEU A 225 13.53 -16.79 9.14
N LEU A 226 12.71 -16.05 9.90
CA LEU A 226 13.05 -15.71 11.28
C LEU A 226 13.08 -16.97 12.18
N ALA A 227 12.13 -17.89 12.04
CA ALA A 227 12.15 -19.15 12.76
C ALA A 227 13.42 -19.95 12.44
N GLN A 228 13.82 -20.03 11.18
CA GLN A 228 15.09 -20.63 10.76
C GLN A 228 16.28 -19.91 11.41
N TYR A 229 16.31 -18.58 11.40
CA TYR A 229 17.39 -17.78 11.99
C TYR A 229 17.55 -18.04 13.49
N PHE A 230 16.45 -18.14 14.23
CA PHE A 230 16.44 -18.44 15.66
C PHE A 230 16.55 -19.94 15.97
N GLN A 231 16.61 -20.81 14.96
CA GLN A 231 16.62 -22.29 15.11
C GLN A 231 15.41 -22.82 15.89
N LEU A 232 14.25 -22.23 15.63
CA LEU A 232 12.97 -22.58 16.25
C LEU A 232 12.00 -23.16 15.19
N PRO A 233 11.08 -24.05 15.60
CA PRO A 233 10.09 -24.59 14.67
C PRO A 233 9.10 -23.51 14.18
N GLU A 234 8.79 -22.54 15.01
CA GLU A 234 7.88 -21.42 14.72
C GLU A 234 8.12 -20.24 15.66
N LEU A 235 7.73 -19.04 15.24
CA LEU A 235 7.62 -17.87 16.10
C LEU A 235 6.16 -17.58 16.42
N ARG A 236 5.86 -17.27 17.70
CA ARG A 236 4.51 -17.06 18.19
C ARG A 236 4.21 -15.58 18.38
N ALA A 237 2.97 -15.19 18.06
CA ALA A 237 2.51 -13.82 18.27
C ALA A 237 2.64 -13.41 19.76
N LYS A 238 2.98 -12.15 19.98
CA LYS A 238 3.19 -11.53 21.29
C LYS A 238 4.41 -12.05 22.08
N GLN A 239 5.21 -12.92 21.50
CA GLN A 239 6.48 -13.33 22.11
C GLN A 239 7.63 -12.49 21.59
N LEU A 240 8.58 -12.20 22.47
CA LEU A 240 9.83 -11.52 22.18
C LEU A 240 10.95 -12.55 22.07
N TYR A 241 11.69 -12.48 20.97
CA TYR A 241 12.88 -13.29 20.72
C TYR A 241 14.08 -12.35 20.61
N GLN A 242 15.26 -12.79 21.09
CA GLN A 242 16.45 -11.94 21.03
C GLN A 242 17.69 -12.77 20.70
N ARG A 243 18.52 -12.22 19.81
CA ARG A 243 19.86 -12.72 19.51
C ARG A 243 20.79 -11.54 19.28
N GLY A 244 21.80 -11.37 20.14
CA GLY A 244 22.61 -10.15 20.13
C GLY A 244 21.76 -8.89 20.31
N ASN A 245 21.97 -7.92 19.46
CA ASN A 245 21.21 -6.67 19.45
C ASN A 245 19.95 -6.71 18.57
N LEU A 246 19.59 -7.86 18.01
CA LEU A 246 18.31 -8.06 17.33
C LEU A 246 17.26 -8.57 18.32
N LYS A 247 16.26 -7.76 18.59
CA LYS A 247 14.99 -8.14 19.22
C LYS A 247 13.94 -8.36 18.13
N VAL A 248 13.15 -9.40 18.23
CA VAL A 248 12.06 -9.71 17.28
C VAL A 248 10.78 -9.95 18.05
N GLN A 249 9.75 -9.20 17.73
CA GLN A 249 8.42 -9.40 18.28
C GLN A 249 7.41 -9.63 17.16
N VAL A 250 6.75 -10.79 17.19
CA VAL A 250 5.69 -11.10 16.25
C VAL A 250 4.41 -10.41 16.71
N LEU A 251 3.87 -9.54 15.87
CA LEU A 251 2.65 -8.80 16.17
C LEU A 251 1.41 -9.67 15.97
N PRO A 252 0.34 -9.41 16.73
CA PRO A 252 -0.98 -9.94 16.39
C PRO A 252 -1.42 -9.40 15.02
N TYR A 253 -2.50 -9.95 14.50
CA TYR A 253 -3.08 -9.41 13.27
C TYR A 253 -3.48 -7.94 13.46
N ILE A 254 -3.06 -7.08 12.55
CA ILE A 254 -3.31 -5.63 12.61
C ILE A 254 -4.36 -5.27 11.54
N GLN A 255 -5.40 -4.56 11.96
CA GLN A 255 -6.40 -4.00 11.05
C GLN A 255 -5.79 -2.88 10.21
N GLN A 256 -6.33 -2.65 9.02
CA GLN A 256 -5.82 -1.61 8.11
C GLN A 256 -5.75 -0.22 8.76
N GLN A 257 -6.70 0.13 9.62
CA GLN A 257 -6.71 1.42 10.32
C GLN A 257 -5.55 1.59 11.32
N ASP A 258 -5.09 0.48 11.94
CA ASP A 258 -3.97 0.48 12.88
C ASP A 258 -2.60 0.31 12.17
N PHE A 259 -2.61 -0.08 10.89
CA PHE A 259 -1.36 -0.25 10.11
C PHE A 259 -0.61 1.08 9.95
N ASP A 260 -1.32 2.17 9.67
CA ASP A 260 -0.69 3.50 9.59
C ASP A 260 -0.02 3.89 10.92
N ARG A 261 -0.69 3.64 12.05
CA ARG A 261 -0.14 3.89 13.39
C ARG A 261 1.10 3.07 13.68
N LEU A 262 1.17 1.82 13.18
CA LEU A 262 2.37 1.02 13.27
C LEU A 262 3.54 1.67 12.53
N LEU A 263 3.33 2.09 11.28
CA LEU A 263 4.35 2.75 10.47
C LEU A 263 4.81 4.07 11.11
N TRP A 264 3.87 4.85 11.68
CA TRP A 264 4.20 6.08 12.40
C TRP A 264 4.98 5.83 13.69
N SER A 265 4.83 4.66 14.30
CA SER A 265 5.51 4.27 15.53
C SER A 265 6.96 3.86 15.32
N CYS A 266 7.32 3.41 14.12
CA CYS A 266 8.64 2.88 13.81
C CYS A 266 9.61 3.95 13.33
N ASP A 267 10.91 3.70 13.50
CA ASP A 267 11.99 4.57 13.01
C ASP A 267 12.36 4.21 11.56
N PHE A 268 12.09 2.96 11.15
CA PHE A 268 12.31 2.46 9.81
C PHE A 268 11.18 1.47 9.41
N ASN A 269 10.74 1.50 8.15
CA ASN A 269 9.63 0.69 7.69
C ASN A 269 10.01 -0.19 6.49
N CYS A 270 9.95 -1.50 6.64
CA CYS A 270 10.05 -2.44 5.54
C CYS A 270 8.64 -2.86 5.10
N VAL A 271 8.26 -2.49 3.90
CA VAL A 271 6.91 -2.68 3.36
C VAL A 271 6.92 -3.41 2.03
N ARG A 272 5.75 -3.91 1.59
CA ARG A 272 5.61 -4.65 0.34
C ARG A 272 4.34 -4.25 -0.42
N GLY A 273 4.28 -4.63 -1.71
CA GLY A 273 3.11 -4.37 -2.54
C GLY A 273 2.83 -2.89 -2.70
N GLU A 274 1.57 -2.49 -2.90
CA GLU A 274 1.23 -1.11 -3.24
C GLU A 274 0.66 -0.31 -2.06
N ASP A 275 -0.40 -0.78 -1.37
CA ASP A 275 -1.01 -0.02 -0.27
C ASP A 275 0.02 0.33 0.80
N SER A 276 0.76 -0.65 1.30
CA SER A 276 1.75 -0.41 2.37
C SER A 276 2.92 0.48 1.92
N PHE A 277 3.28 0.46 0.64
CA PHE A 277 4.29 1.35 0.07
C PHE A 277 3.84 2.82 0.08
N VAL A 278 2.61 3.09 -0.34
CA VAL A 278 2.04 4.45 -0.26
C VAL A 278 1.97 4.92 1.19
N ARG A 279 1.56 4.05 2.11
CA ARG A 279 1.43 4.40 3.54
C ARG A 279 2.78 4.66 4.21
N ALA A 280 3.83 3.94 3.81
CA ALA A 280 5.20 4.17 4.32
C ALA A 280 5.71 5.58 3.95
N GLN A 281 5.39 6.07 2.77
CA GLN A 281 5.76 7.44 2.36
C GLN A 281 5.05 8.49 3.22
N TRP A 282 3.76 8.29 3.53
CA TRP A 282 3.01 9.18 4.41
C TRP A 282 3.42 9.08 5.88
N ALA A 283 4.12 8.02 6.29
CA ALA A 283 4.71 7.93 7.62
C ALA A 283 5.86 8.92 7.83
N ALA A 284 6.46 9.44 6.76
CA ALA A 284 7.61 10.35 6.79
C ALA A 284 8.79 9.77 7.60
N LYS A 285 9.02 8.48 7.44
CA LYS A 285 10.12 7.72 8.03
C LYS A 285 10.90 7.02 6.92
N PRO A 286 12.20 6.75 7.08
CA PRO A 286 12.94 5.91 6.15
C PRO A 286 12.23 4.57 5.94
N PHE A 287 12.24 4.09 4.70
CA PHE A 287 11.56 2.85 4.37
C PHE A 287 12.28 2.07 3.26
N LEU A 288 11.97 0.77 3.19
CA LEU A 288 12.31 -0.12 2.09
C LEU A 288 11.05 -0.69 1.49
N TRP A 289 10.99 -0.74 0.18
CA TRP A 289 9.87 -1.31 -0.54
C TRP A 289 10.28 -2.62 -1.23
N GLN A 290 9.56 -3.68 -0.95
CA GLN A 290 9.62 -4.90 -1.73
C GLN A 290 8.46 -4.92 -2.71
N ILE A 291 8.79 -4.82 -3.99
CA ILE A 291 7.81 -4.86 -5.06
C ILE A 291 7.30 -6.29 -5.22
N TYR A 292 6.05 -6.44 -5.63
CA TYR A 292 5.51 -7.75 -5.99
C TYR A 292 6.32 -8.35 -7.15
N PRO A 293 6.95 -9.53 -6.96
CA PRO A 293 7.78 -10.14 -8.00
C PRO A 293 6.97 -10.43 -9.26
N GLN A 294 7.46 -9.99 -10.41
CA GLN A 294 6.87 -10.24 -11.71
C GLN A 294 7.80 -11.11 -12.56
N GLN A 295 7.24 -11.75 -13.59
CA GLN A 295 8.03 -12.51 -14.55
C GLN A 295 9.05 -11.60 -15.25
N ASP A 296 10.18 -12.17 -15.67
CA ASP A 296 11.25 -11.48 -16.39
C ASP A 296 11.86 -10.26 -15.65
N ASN A 297 11.66 -10.18 -14.33
CA ASN A 297 12.15 -9.10 -13.49
C ASN A 297 11.65 -7.69 -13.85
N VAL A 298 10.54 -7.55 -14.55
CA VAL A 298 9.97 -6.25 -14.96
C VAL A 298 9.69 -5.33 -13.76
N HIS A 299 9.46 -5.90 -12.57
CA HIS A 299 9.31 -5.12 -11.34
C HIS A 299 10.57 -4.32 -10.96
N LEU A 300 11.77 -4.71 -11.45
CA LEU A 300 13.00 -3.95 -11.20
C LEU A 300 13.06 -2.66 -12.02
N ASP A 301 12.42 -2.59 -13.19
CA ASP A 301 12.28 -1.35 -13.96
C ASP A 301 11.41 -0.34 -13.21
N LYS A 302 10.33 -0.80 -12.58
CA LYS A 302 9.50 0.03 -11.68
C LYS A 302 10.29 0.53 -10.48
N LEU A 303 11.14 -0.34 -9.89
CA LEU A 303 12.02 0.03 -8.79
C LEU A 303 12.97 1.14 -9.22
N ALA A 304 13.68 0.95 -10.34
CA ALA A 304 14.63 1.93 -10.87
C ALA A 304 13.95 3.26 -11.18
N ALA A 305 12.75 3.22 -11.78
CA ALA A 305 11.96 4.42 -12.05
C ALA A 305 11.61 5.19 -10.77
N PHE A 306 11.16 4.49 -9.72
CA PHE A 306 10.89 5.12 -8.43
C PHE A 306 12.15 5.70 -7.79
N LEU A 307 13.25 4.94 -7.73
CA LEU A 307 14.51 5.40 -7.17
C LEU A 307 15.06 6.63 -7.91
N SER A 308 14.86 6.73 -9.23
CA SER A 308 15.31 7.88 -10.00
C SER A 308 14.68 9.20 -9.56
N ILE A 309 13.44 9.18 -9.06
CA ILE A 309 12.74 10.35 -8.54
C ILE A 309 12.91 10.53 -7.03
N TYR A 310 12.92 9.41 -6.28
CA TYR A 310 13.06 9.43 -4.83
C TYR A 310 14.44 9.91 -4.40
N ASN A 311 15.51 9.47 -5.08
CA ASN A 311 16.92 9.80 -4.74
C ASN A 311 17.40 11.14 -5.30
N ASN A 312 16.59 11.89 -6.03
CA ASN A 312 17.05 13.01 -6.84
C ASN A 312 17.87 14.04 -6.04
N ASP A 313 17.45 14.33 -4.82
CA ASP A 313 18.02 15.37 -3.96
C ASP A 313 19.09 14.83 -2.98
N LEU A 314 19.44 13.55 -3.03
CA LEU A 314 20.46 12.94 -2.18
C LEU A 314 21.87 13.12 -2.73
N SER A 315 22.88 13.15 -1.84
CA SER A 315 24.29 13.08 -2.27
C SER A 315 24.58 11.76 -2.99
N LEU A 316 25.61 11.76 -3.86
CA LEU A 316 25.95 10.55 -4.61
C LEU A 316 26.24 9.35 -3.71
N GLU A 317 26.93 9.56 -2.60
CA GLU A 317 27.27 8.51 -1.63
C GLU A 317 26.02 7.86 -1.03
N ILE A 318 25.06 8.66 -0.54
CA ILE A 318 23.80 8.17 0.04
C ILE A 318 22.96 7.49 -1.05
N LYS A 319 22.93 8.08 -2.25
CA LYS A 319 22.21 7.52 -3.40
C LYS A 319 22.70 6.11 -3.73
N VAL A 320 24.01 5.90 -3.82
CA VAL A 320 24.59 4.58 -4.10
C VAL A 320 24.25 3.59 -2.99
N ALA A 321 24.44 3.96 -1.72
CA ALA A 321 24.13 3.09 -0.59
C ALA A 321 22.63 2.70 -0.53
N LEU A 322 21.75 3.64 -0.87
CA LEU A 322 20.31 3.41 -0.90
C LEU A 322 19.92 2.51 -2.07
N ASP A 323 20.42 2.77 -3.28
CA ASP A 323 20.18 1.95 -4.48
C ASP A 323 20.67 0.50 -4.26
N ASP A 324 21.86 0.31 -3.68
CA ASP A 324 22.41 -1.00 -3.36
C ASP A 324 21.53 -1.79 -2.39
N LEU A 325 21.04 -1.13 -1.32
CA LEU A 325 20.15 -1.79 -0.36
C LEU A 325 18.80 -2.14 -1.00
N TRP A 326 18.20 -1.24 -1.75
CA TRP A 326 16.91 -1.49 -2.39
C TRP A 326 17.00 -2.59 -3.45
N LEU A 327 18.09 -2.62 -4.21
CA LEU A 327 18.35 -3.69 -5.17
C LEU A 327 18.57 -5.04 -4.46
N ALA A 328 19.44 -5.09 -3.44
CA ALA A 328 19.67 -6.30 -2.66
C ALA A 328 18.37 -6.83 -2.01
N TRP A 329 17.51 -5.90 -1.51
CA TRP A 329 16.22 -6.23 -0.93
C TRP A 329 15.25 -6.87 -1.93
N ASN A 330 15.30 -6.48 -3.21
CA ASN A 330 14.41 -6.97 -4.26
C ASN A 330 14.97 -8.14 -5.07
N THR A 331 16.28 -8.42 -4.95
CA THR A 331 16.96 -9.50 -5.72
C THR A 331 17.54 -10.59 -4.84
N ALA A 332 17.26 -10.61 -3.54
CA ALA A 332 17.85 -11.53 -2.57
C ALA A 332 19.40 -11.46 -2.50
N GLY A 333 19.96 -10.27 -2.67
CA GLY A 333 21.39 -9.99 -2.53
C GLY A 333 21.87 -9.98 -1.08
N ASP A 334 23.09 -9.48 -0.83
CA ASP A 334 23.61 -9.26 0.53
C ASP A 334 22.98 -8.01 1.17
N VAL A 335 21.78 -8.20 1.71
CA VAL A 335 21.03 -7.15 2.39
C VAL A 335 21.76 -6.66 3.64
N GLY A 336 22.49 -7.54 4.32
CA GLY A 336 23.19 -7.18 5.57
C GLY A 336 24.28 -6.12 5.35
N SER A 337 25.17 -6.35 4.40
CA SER A 337 26.25 -5.39 4.10
C SER A 337 25.69 -4.08 3.56
N ALA A 338 24.70 -4.13 2.66
CA ALA A 338 24.07 -2.94 2.12
C ALA A 338 23.33 -2.13 3.20
N TRP A 339 22.68 -2.80 4.16
CA TRP A 339 22.05 -2.14 5.31
C TRP A 339 23.07 -1.38 6.16
N LEU A 340 24.20 -2.01 6.50
CA LEU A 340 25.22 -1.37 7.34
C LEU A 340 25.76 -0.10 6.65
N SER A 341 26.06 -0.19 5.36
CA SER A 341 26.50 0.98 4.58
C SER A 341 25.47 2.13 4.59
N LEU A 342 24.19 1.81 4.36
CA LEU A 342 23.15 2.85 4.35
C LEU A 342 22.93 3.47 5.75
N MET A 343 23.05 2.69 6.83
CA MET A 343 22.82 3.19 8.20
C MET A 343 23.91 4.15 8.71
N GLU A 344 25.03 4.26 8.02
CA GLU A 344 26.01 5.33 8.28
C GLU A 344 25.41 6.72 8.00
N HIS A 345 24.31 6.80 7.22
CA HIS A 345 23.61 8.02 6.81
C HIS A 345 22.21 8.17 7.43
N GLU A 346 21.95 7.51 8.58
CA GLU A 346 20.60 7.42 9.17
C GLU A 346 19.90 8.78 9.34
N ASP A 347 20.61 9.82 9.83
CA ASP A 347 20.04 11.15 10.02
C ASP A 347 19.62 11.81 8.69
N SER A 348 20.45 11.64 7.66
CA SER A 348 20.16 12.16 6.32
C SER A 348 18.94 11.45 5.69
N LEU A 349 18.80 10.16 5.93
CA LEU A 349 17.63 9.40 5.48
C LEU A 349 16.34 9.85 6.19
N GLN A 350 16.42 10.14 7.48
CA GLN A 350 15.27 10.65 8.23
C GLN A 350 14.82 12.00 7.68
N GLN A 351 15.77 12.91 7.43
CA GLN A 351 15.50 14.22 6.85
C GLN A 351 14.90 14.09 5.45
N HIS A 352 15.49 13.23 4.62
CA HIS A 352 15.01 12.97 3.27
C HIS A 352 13.57 12.44 3.24
N ALA A 353 13.22 11.50 4.14
CA ALA A 353 11.86 10.97 4.23
C ALA A 353 10.83 12.05 4.60
N LEU A 354 11.20 12.99 5.46
CA LEU A 354 10.36 14.15 5.81
C LEU A 354 10.16 15.07 4.59
N GLU A 355 11.24 15.38 3.87
CA GLU A 355 11.22 16.26 2.69
C GLU A 355 10.41 15.63 1.54
N TRP A 356 10.61 14.35 1.27
CA TRP A 356 9.83 13.60 0.30
C TRP A 356 8.33 13.63 0.62
N CYS A 357 7.95 13.32 1.85
CA CYS A 357 6.56 13.39 2.27
C CYS A 357 5.99 14.81 2.08
N ALA A 358 6.75 15.85 2.43
CA ALA A 358 6.33 17.25 2.26
C ALA A 358 6.20 17.64 0.77
N GLN A 359 7.05 17.11 -0.11
CA GLN A 359 6.93 17.31 -1.56
C GLN A 359 5.66 16.64 -2.10
N GLN A 360 5.44 15.37 -1.79
CA GLN A 360 4.26 14.62 -2.25
C GLN A 360 2.95 15.22 -1.70
N ARG A 361 2.97 15.79 -0.49
CA ARG A 361 1.81 16.48 0.11
C ARG A 361 1.30 17.64 -0.75
N LYS A 362 2.16 18.31 -1.52
CA LYS A 362 1.79 19.44 -2.37
C LYS A 362 0.92 19.02 -3.56
N LEU A 363 1.00 17.76 -3.96
CA LEU A 363 0.21 17.23 -5.05
C LEU A 363 -1.21 16.89 -4.59
N PRO A 364 -2.23 17.07 -5.43
CA PRO A 364 -3.56 16.55 -5.17
C PRO A 364 -3.52 15.03 -5.01
N ASP A 365 -4.29 14.50 -4.06
CA ASP A 365 -4.41 13.06 -3.86
C ASP A 365 -5.20 12.38 -4.99
N LEU A 366 -5.09 11.04 -5.03
CA LEU A 366 -5.71 10.21 -6.06
C LEU A 366 -7.22 10.44 -6.18
N VAL A 367 -7.93 10.51 -5.05
CA VAL A 367 -9.39 10.63 -5.04
C VAL A 367 -9.82 12.01 -5.51
N THR A 368 -9.12 13.05 -5.09
CA THR A 368 -9.33 14.42 -5.59
C THR A 368 -9.16 14.48 -7.11
N LYS A 369 -8.09 13.86 -7.67
CA LYS A 369 -7.88 13.84 -9.12
C LYS A 369 -8.96 13.05 -9.87
N LEU A 370 -9.40 11.90 -9.33
CA LEU A 370 -10.51 11.12 -9.90
C LEU A 370 -11.81 11.91 -9.91
N ALA A 371 -12.13 12.59 -8.79
CA ALA A 371 -13.33 13.42 -8.68
C ALA A 371 -13.29 14.60 -9.66
N CYS A 372 -12.15 15.29 -9.78
CA CYS A 372 -11.96 16.35 -10.76
C CYS A 372 -12.08 15.84 -12.20
N PHE A 373 -11.51 14.67 -12.50
CA PHE A 373 -11.62 14.07 -13.83
C PHE A 373 -13.08 13.79 -14.18
N TYR A 374 -13.84 13.22 -13.25
CA TYR A 374 -15.27 12.99 -13.44
C TYR A 374 -16.04 14.30 -13.68
N GLN A 375 -15.78 15.35 -12.89
CA GLN A 375 -16.42 16.64 -13.04
C GLN A 375 -16.14 17.29 -14.41
N ASN A 376 -14.93 17.17 -14.92
CA ASN A 376 -14.54 17.70 -16.22
C ASN A 376 -15.06 16.86 -17.40
N TRP A 377 -15.39 15.58 -17.15
CA TRP A 377 -15.95 14.67 -18.15
C TRP A 377 -17.46 14.87 -18.33
N LEU A 378 -18.20 15.38 -17.35
CA LEU A 378 -19.64 15.66 -17.41
C LEU A 378 -19.98 16.70 -18.49
#